data_a4b0dfd0c141f29d0b3f3f588c7b9217
#
_entry.id   a4b0dfd0c141f29d0b3f3f588c7b9217
#
_cell.length_a   1.000
_cell.length_b   1.000
_cell.length_c   1.000
_cell.angle_alpha   90.00
_cell.angle_beta   90.00
_cell.angle_gamma   90.00
#
_symmetry.space_group_name_H-M   'P 1'
#
loop_
_entity.id
_entity.type
_entity.pdbx_description
1 polymer ?
#
loop_
_entity_poly.entity_id
_entity_poly.type
_entity_poly.pdbx_seq_one_letter_code
_entity_poly.pdbx_strand_id
1 'polypeptide(L)'
;MEHVLTEPGVQPANPKERRDIRRVLEHWVQHASSDDGIPALDNFDFASIKRDWSHRFLICTDQNAEDAAFLAYGATFAAQLGLPATVTVIVPLSRHLPERYQPLFATGCENAMTERLPARFSGAIEHYFTVELFRAVFLPIRLHPSWSKWLIFGSFNCRTVLATDQRGS
;
A
#
# COMPACT_ATOMS: atom_id res chain seq x y z
N MET A 1 -1.72 -10.72 -19.37
CA MET A 1 -2.93 -10.33 -18.62
C MET A 1 -2.88 -10.99 -17.26
N GLU A 2 -2.37 -10.26 -16.29
CA GLU A 2 -2.21 -10.78 -14.94
C GLU A 2 -3.53 -10.64 -14.18
N HIS A 3 -4.11 -11.77 -13.83
CA HIS A 3 -5.29 -11.79 -12.98
C HIS A 3 -4.86 -11.72 -11.52
N VAL A 4 -5.17 -10.61 -10.87
CA VAL A 4 -5.15 -10.54 -9.41
C VAL A 4 -6.31 -11.40 -8.93
N LEU A 5 -6.01 -12.65 -8.57
CA LEU A 5 -7.01 -13.53 -7.99
C LEU A 5 -7.22 -13.17 -6.53
N THR A 6 -8.30 -12.49 -6.24
CA THR A 6 -8.78 -12.31 -4.87
C THR A 6 -9.55 -13.57 -4.47
N GLU A 7 -8.88 -14.53 -3.87
CA GLU A 7 -9.58 -15.68 -3.30
C GLU A 7 -9.81 -15.50 -1.80
N PRO A 8 -11.06 -15.65 -1.32
CA PRO A 8 -11.33 -15.76 0.09
C PRO A 8 -10.93 -17.16 0.56
N GLY A 9 -9.84 -17.27 1.29
CA GLY A 9 -9.46 -18.55 1.89
C GLY A 9 -7.97 -18.88 1.92
N VAL A 10 -7.13 -18.01 1.42
CA VAL A 10 -5.68 -18.23 1.41
C VAL A 10 -5.12 -18.04 2.83
N GLN A 11 -4.42 -19.05 3.29
CA GLN A 11 -3.64 -19.24 4.52
C GLN A 11 -3.65 -18.11 5.57
N PRO A 12 -3.66 -18.48 6.88
CA PRO A 12 -3.63 -17.47 7.94
C PRO A 12 -2.39 -16.60 7.79
N ALA A 13 -2.63 -15.30 7.67
CA ALA A 13 -1.58 -14.31 7.61
C ALA A 13 -0.65 -14.43 8.82
N ASN A 14 0.62 -14.15 8.57
CA ASN A 14 1.58 -13.95 9.63
C ASN A 14 0.98 -12.96 10.67
N PRO A 15 0.95 -13.32 11.97
CA PRO A 15 0.40 -12.46 13.02
C PRO A 15 1.01 -11.05 13.06
N LYS A 16 2.26 -10.89 12.60
CA LYS A 16 2.90 -9.57 12.49
C LYS A 16 2.27 -8.70 11.41
N GLU A 17 1.99 -9.27 10.23
CA GLU A 17 1.38 -8.55 9.11
C GLU A 17 -0.03 -8.05 9.44
N ARG A 18 -0.82 -8.89 10.13
CA ARG A 18 -2.15 -8.50 10.59
C ARG A 18 -2.10 -7.37 11.59
N ARG A 19 -1.16 -7.43 12.54
CA ARG A 19 -0.99 -6.39 13.56
C ARG A 19 -0.54 -5.08 12.94
N ASP A 20 0.33 -5.14 11.95
CA ASP A 20 0.84 -3.97 11.27
C ASP A 20 -0.28 -3.22 10.54
N ILE A 21 -1.04 -3.91 9.71
CA ILE A 21 -2.18 -3.33 8.98
C ILE A 21 -3.21 -2.79 9.97
N ARG A 22 -3.51 -3.53 11.02
CA ARG A 22 -4.46 -3.10 12.04
C ARG A 22 -4.03 -1.81 12.74
N ARG A 23 -2.76 -1.68 13.12
CA ARG A 23 -2.23 -0.46 13.73
C ARG A 23 -2.37 0.75 12.82
N VAL A 24 -2.07 0.57 11.55
CA VAL A 24 -2.20 1.65 10.55
C VAL A 24 -3.65 2.09 10.41
N LEU A 25 -4.57 1.12 10.30
CA LEU A 25 -6.00 1.41 10.20
C LEU A 25 -6.54 2.09 11.47
N GLU A 26 -6.18 1.60 12.64
CA GLU A 26 -6.57 2.20 13.92
C GLU A 26 -6.07 3.64 14.03
N HIS A 27 -4.82 3.89 13.63
CA HIS A 27 -4.25 5.24 13.62
C HIS A 27 -5.00 6.17 12.66
N TRP A 28 -5.30 5.69 11.47
CA TRP A 28 -6.07 6.46 10.49
C TRP A 28 -7.46 6.84 11.04
N VAL A 29 -8.18 5.87 11.61
CA VAL A 29 -9.50 6.08 12.18
C VAL A 29 -9.46 7.08 13.34
N GLN A 30 -8.46 7.00 14.21
CA GLN A 30 -8.30 7.94 15.34
C GLN A 30 -8.07 9.38 14.88
N HIS A 31 -7.45 9.59 13.74
CA HIS A 31 -7.13 10.91 13.21
C HIS A 31 -8.07 11.38 12.10
N ALA A 32 -9.09 10.57 11.79
CA ALA A 32 -10.10 10.96 10.82
C ALA A 32 -10.85 12.22 11.29
N SER A 33 -10.94 13.20 10.38
CA SER A 33 -11.65 14.45 10.65
C SER A 33 -13.15 14.22 10.80
N SER A 34 -13.78 15.00 11.69
CA SER A 34 -15.24 14.98 11.86
C SER A 34 -16.00 15.53 10.66
N ASP A 35 -15.36 16.34 9.82
CA ASP A 35 -16.03 17.03 8.70
C ASP A 35 -16.18 16.14 7.46
N ASP A 36 -15.14 15.43 7.07
CA ASP A 36 -15.17 14.59 5.87
C ASP A 36 -14.66 13.15 6.11
N GLY A 37 -14.27 12.84 7.34
CA GLY A 37 -13.79 11.52 7.70
C GLY A 37 -12.37 11.18 7.22
N ILE A 38 -11.62 12.17 6.68
CA ILE A 38 -10.28 11.97 6.17
C ILE A 38 -9.28 12.74 7.04
N PRO A 39 -8.21 12.07 7.54
CA PRO A 39 -7.16 12.75 8.28
C PRO A 39 -6.46 13.81 7.42
N ALA A 40 -6.19 14.97 8.00
CA ALA A 40 -5.28 15.93 7.41
C ALA A 40 -3.84 15.60 7.80
N LEU A 41 -2.88 15.95 6.94
CA LEU A 41 -1.46 15.68 7.18
C LEU A 41 -0.98 16.26 8.52
N ASP A 42 -1.44 17.46 8.86
CA ASP A 42 -1.05 18.15 10.09
C ASP A 42 -1.51 17.41 11.36
N ASN A 43 -2.57 16.63 11.27
CA ASN A 43 -3.14 15.88 12.38
C ASN A 43 -2.67 14.42 12.40
N PHE A 44 -1.95 13.99 11.38
CA PHE A 44 -1.49 12.61 11.26
C PHE A 44 -0.13 12.45 11.95
N ASP A 45 -0.07 11.61 12.97
CA ASP A 45 1.15 11.42 13.76
C ASP A 45 2.14 10.49 13.06
N PHE A 46 2.95 11.07 12.17
CA PHE A 46 4.03 10.32 11.53
C PHE A 46 5.12 9.84 12.50
N ALA A 47 5.28 10.49 13.64
CA ALA A 47 6.30 10.10 14.61
C ALA A 47 5.99 8.74 15.25
N SER A 48 4.71 8.46 15.52
CA SER A 48 4.30 7.16 16.05
C SER A 48 4.41 6.03 15.01
N ILE A 49 4.25 6.37 13.73
CA ILE A 49 4.32 5.43 12.61
C ILE A 49 5.76 5.14 12.20
N LYS A 50 6.66 6.08 12.41
CA LYS A 50 8.06 6.01 11.97
C LYS A 50 8.83 4.82 12.55
N ARG A 51 8.41 4.30 13.69
CA ARG A 51 9.01 3.10 14.31
C ARG A 51 8.87 1.85 13.45
N ASP A 52 7.77 1.75 12.70
CA ASP A 52 7.41 0.58 11.90
C ASP A 52 7.42 0.91 10.39
N TRP A 53 8.26 1.88 9.98
CA TRP A 53 8.29 2.40 8.62
C TRP A 53 8.72 1.37 7.57
N SER A 54 9.34 0.28 7.97
CA SER A 54 9.98 -0.68 7.06
C SER A 54 9.07 -1.21 5.94
N HIS A 55 7.80 -1.42 6.20
CA HIS A 55 6.79 -1.89 5.24
C HIS A 55 5.89 -0.79 4.69
N ARG A 56 6.15 0.47 5.04
CA ARG A 56 5.29 1.61 4.71
C ARG A 56 5.68 2.25 3.41
N PHE A 57 4.72 2.96 2.84
CA PHE A 57 4.94 3.83 1.70
C PHE A 57 4.11 5.10 1.81
N LEU A 58 4.55 6.13 1.14
CA LEU A 58 3.85 7.39 0.99
C LEU A 58 3.83 7.77 -0.49
N ILE A 59 2.63 7.93 -1.03
CA ILE A 59 2.39 8.31 -2.41
C ILE A 59 1.75 9.70 -2.42
N CYS A 60 2.18 10.54 -3.34
CA CYS A 60 1.52 11.79 -3.68
C CYS A 60 0.80 11.62 -5.01
N THR A 61 -0.41 12.10 -5.09
CA THR A 61 -1.19 12.12 -6.32
C THR A 61 -2.07 13.36 -6.39
N ASP A 62 -2.30 13.84 -7.60
CA ASP A 62 -3.35 14.79 -7.86
C ASP A 62 -4.71 14.06 -7.91
N GLN A 63 -5.62 14.50 -8.71
CA GLN A 63 -6.94 13.84 -8.84
C GLN A 63 -6.90 12.60 -9.73
N ASN A 64 -5.76 12.33 -10.37
CA ASN A 64 -5.60 11.24 -11.31
C ASN A 64 -4.54 10.25 -10.81
N ALA A 65 -4.92 8.97 -10.70
CA ALA A 65 -3.99 7.92 -10.28
C ALA A 65 -2.80 7.72 -11.23
N GLU A 66 -2.88 8.17 -12.47
CA GLU A 66 -1.78 8.10 -13.45
C GLU A 66 -0.59 8.96 -13.03
N ASP A 67 -0.83 10.04 -12.30
CA ASP A 67 0.21 10.96 -11.82
C ASP A 67 0.75 10.58 -10.44
N ALA A 68 0.26 9.50 -9.87
CA ALA A 68 0.71 9.04 -8.56
C ALA A 68 2.19 8.68 -8.57
N ALA A 69 2.92 9.11 -7.55
CA ALA A 69 4.34 8.88 -7.40
C ALA A 69 4.71 8.64 -5.93
N PHE A 70 5.71 7.78 -5.70
CA PHE A 70 6.25 7.61 -4.36
C PHE A 70 7.01 8.85 -3.91
N LEU A 71 6.73 9.31 -2.70
CA LEU A 71 7.53 10.29 -1.98
C LEU A 71 8.53 9.61 -1.06
N ALA A 72 8.14 8.51 -0.44
CA ALA A 72 8.98 7.76 0.47
C ALA A 72 8.47 6.32 0.62
N TYR A 73 9.35 5.42 0.99
CA TYR A 73 9.02 4.06 1.37
C TYR A 73 10.08 3.47 2.31
N GLY A 74 9.72 2.41 3.02
CA GLY A 74 10.62 1.73 3.94
C GLY A 74 11.55 0.73 3.28
N ALA A 75 12.58 0.30 4.01
CA ALA A 75 13.63 -0.58 3.51
C ALA A 75 13.12 -1.96 3.10
N THR A 76 12.24 -2.57 3.90
CA THR A 76 11.66 -3.88 3.56
C THR A 76 10.73 -3.78 2.35
N PHE A 77 9.94 -2.72 2.27
CA PHE A 77 9.13 -2.43 1.10
C PHE A 77 9.98 -2.38 -0.17
N ALA A 78 11.06 -1.60 -0.15
CA ALA A 78 11.98 -1.49 -1.27
C ALA A 78 12.60 -2.85 -1.66
N ALA A 79 13.06 -3.61 -0.68
CA ALA A 79 13.67 -4.91 -0.91
C ALA A 79 12.68 -5.92 -1.52
N GLN A 80 11.46 -5.98 -1.03
CA GLN A 80 10.42 -6.89 -1.53
C GLN A 80 10.03 -6.60 -2.99
N LEU A 81 10.04 -5.34 -3.38
CA LEU A 81 9.66 -4.91 -4.72
C LEU A 81 10.84 -4.68 -5.67
N GLY A 82 12.07 -4.89 -5.20
CA GLY A 82 13.27 -4.66 -6.00
C GLY A 82 13.51 -3.20 -6.34
N LEU A 83 13.12 -2.28 -5.45
CA LEU A 83 13.27 -0.85 -5.63
C LEU A 83 14.59 -0.35 -5.03
N PRO A 84 15.07 0.84 -5.45
CA PRO A 84 16.14 1.53 -4.73
C PRO A 84 15.78 1.72 -3.25
N ALA A 85 16.78 1.69 -2.37
CA ALA A 85 16.55 1.77 -0.92
C ALA A 85 15.80 3.04 -0.48
N THR A 86 15.95 4.12 -1.24
CA THR A 86 15.25 5.39 -1.00
C THR A 86 14.77 5.98 -2.33
N VAL A 87 13.75 6.83 -2.24
CA VAL A 87 13.27 7.58 -3.41
C VAL A 87 14.27 8.68 -3.72
N THR A 88 14.93 8.60 -4.86
CA THR A 88 15.89 9.60 -5.34
C THR A 88 15.33 10.50 -6.44
N VAL A 89 14.36 9.99 -7.19
CA VAL A 89 13.69 10.70 -8.28
C VAL A 89 12.19 10.46 -8.17
N ILE A 90 11.40 11.50 -8.28
CA ILE A 90 9.95 11.39 -8.30
C ILE A 90 9.50 11.12 -9.73
N VAL A 91 9.04 9.91 -9.96
CA VAL A 91 8.53 9.46 -11.25
C VAL A 91 7.18 8.74 -11.05
N PRO A 92 6.33 8.66 -12.07
CA PRO A 92 5.08 7.91 -11.96
C PRO A 92 5.28 6.48 -11.48
N LEU A 93 4.31 5.94 -10.74
CA LEU A 93 4.35 4.56 -10.23
C LEU A 93 4.62 3.54 -11.34
N SER A 94 4.11 3.77 -12.54
CA SER A 94 4.33 2.93 -13.72
C SER A 94 5.80 2.81 -14.14
N ARG A 95 6.63 3.78 -13.77
CA ARG A 95 8.08 3.73 -14.01
C ARG A 95 8.88 3.23 -12.82
N HIS A 96 8.27 3.23 -11.64
CA HIS A 96 8.95 2.89 -10.39
C HIS A 96 8.70 1.43 -10.00
N LEU A 97 7.45 0.98 -10.10
CA LEU A 97 7.01 -0.36 -9.67
C LEU A 97 7.27 -1.43 -10.72
N PRO A 98 7.56 -2.67 -10.31
CA PRO A 98 7.47 -3.82 -11.18
C PRO A 98 6.08 -3.90 -11.83
N GLU A 99 6.05 -4.29 -13.09
CA GLU A 99 4.81 -4.34 -13.89
C GLU A 99 3.71 -5.15 -13.19
N ARG A 100 4.07 -6.26 -12.56
CA ARG A 100 3.12 -7.14 -11.86
C ARG A 100 2.39 -6.48 -10.68
N TYR A 101 2.95 -5.41 -10.10
CA TYR A 101 2.34 -4.67 -8.99
C TYR A 101 1.67 -3.36 -9.40
N GLN A 102 1.85 -2.90 -10.62
CA GLN A 102 1.26 -1.64 -11.10
C GLN A 102 -0.28 -1.62 -10.98
N PRO A 103 -1.01 -2.68 -11.38
CA PRO A 103 -2.47 -2.69 -11.24
C PRO A 103 -2.94 -2.59 -9.80
N LEU A 104 -2.26 -3.26 -8.86
CA LEU A 104 -2.61 -3.20 -7.44
C LEU A 104 -2.49 -1.78 -6.89
N PHE A 105 -1.38 -1.11 -7.16
CA PHE A 105 -1.14 0.24 -6.64
C PHE A 105 -2.03 1.28 -7.32
N ALA A 106 -2.28 1.15 -8.62
CA ALA A 106 -3.21 2.02 -9.32
C ALA A 106 -4.63 1.89 -8.76
N THR A 107 -5.12 0.67 -8.60
CA THR A 107 -6.46 0.40 -8.04
C THR A 107 -6.54 0.84 -6.58
N GLY A 108 -5.51 0.59 -5.79
CA GLY A 108 -5.46 0.99 -4.38
C GLY A 108 -5.55 2.50 -4.19
N CYS A 109 -4.79 3.26 -4.96
CA CYS A 109 -4.83 4.72 -4.95
C CYS A 109 -6.19 5.24 -5.42
N GLU A 110 -6.69 4.71 -6.52
CA GLU A 110 -7.99 5.12 -7.08
C GLU A 110 -9.14 4.87 -6.10
N ASN A 111 -9.22 3.68 -5.52
CA ASN A 111 -10.26 3.34 -4.56
C ASN A 111 -10.19 4.21 -3.31
N ALA A 112 -8.99 4.41 -2.76
CA ALA A 112 -8.81 5.24 -1.57
C ALA A 112 -9.27 6.70 -1.81
N MET A 113 -8.96 7.26 -2.97
CA MET A 113 -9.37 8.62 -3.33
C MET A 113 -10.87 8.73 -3.63
N THR A 114 -11.41 7.78 -4.38
CA THR A 114 -12.81 7.81 -4.82
C THR A 114 -13.77 7.56 -3.66
N GLU A 115 -13.50 6.53 -2.88
CA GLU A 115 -14.34 6.13 -1.76
C GLU A 115 -14.06 6.95 -0.49
N ARG A 116 -12.91 7.60 -0.41
CA ARG A 116 -12.44 8.36 0.78
C ARG A 116 -12.37 7.50 2.03
N LEU A 117 -12.05 6.24 1.85
CA LEU A 117 -11.95 5.23 2.88
C LEU A 117 -10.68 4.40 2.68
N PRO A 118 -10.19 3.74 3.74
CA PRO A 118 -9.10 2.79 3.60
C PRO A 118 -9.44 1.69 2.58
N ALA A 119 -8.56 1.47 1.62
CA ALA A 119 -8.67 0.38 0.64
C ALA A 119 -7.72 -0.75 1.05
N ARG A 120 -8.26 -1.96 1.22
CA ARG A 120 -7.52 -3.14 1.67
C ARG A 120 -7.50 -4.20 0.58
N PHE A 121 -6.33 -4.78 0.37
CA PHE A 121 -6.13 -5.83 -0.63
C PHE A 121 -5.32 -6.97 -0.05
N SER A 122 -5.65 -8.18 -0.45
CA SER A 122 -4.84 -9.36 -0.22
C SER A 122 -5.00 -10.29 -1.41
N GLY A 123 -3.93 -10.98 -1.77
CA GLY A 123 -3.99 -11.88 -2.91
C GLY A 123 -2.67 -12.57 -3.17
N ALA A 124 -2.61 -13.21 -4.33
CA ALA A 124 -1.46 -13.93 -4.82
C ALA A 124 -1.15 -13.50 -6.25
N ILE A 125 0.12 -13.29 -6.54
CA ILE A 125 0.62 -13.00 -7.88
C ILE A 125 1.60 -14.09 -8.27
N GLU A 126 1.34 -14.77 -9.36
CA GLU A 126 2.29 -15.73 -9.94
C GLU A 126 3.43 -14.99 -10.63
N HIS A 127 4.65 -15.40 -10.31
CA HIS A 127 5.85 -14.83 -10.91
C HIS A 127 6.85 -15.96 -11.18
N TYR A 128 6.94 -16.40 -12.43
CA TYR A 128 7.72 -17.56 -12.85
C TYR A 128 7.32 -18.84 -12.07
N PHE A 129 8.25 -19.40 -11.28
CA PHE A 129 8.01 -20.62 -10.49
C PHE A 129 7.60 -20.35 -9.05
N THR A 130 7.32 -19.10 -8.73
CA THR A 130 6.97 -18.65 -7.40
C THR A 130 5.60 -18.00 -7.37
N VAL A 131 5.01 -17.97 -6.19
CA VAL A 131 3.79 -17.21 -5.91
C VAL A 131 4.12 -16.20 -4.84
N GLU A 132 3.84 -14.95 -5.12
CA GLU A 132 3.98 -13.86 -4.15
C GLU A 132 2.63 -13.63 -3.46
N LEU A 133 2.57 -13.93 -2.17
CA LEU A 133 1.39 -13.66 -1.35
C LEU A 133 1.54 -12.27 -0.75
N PHE A 134 0.58 -11.39 -1.01
CA PHE A 134 0.66 -10.00 -0.57
C PHE A 134 -0.53 -9.57 0.26
N ARG A 135 -0.30 -8.53 1.08
CA ARG A 135 -1.31 -7.74 1.77
C ARG A 135 -0.94 -6.28 1.67
N ALA A 136 -1.93 -5.46 1.38
CA ALA A 136 -1.74 -4.02 1.23
C ALA A 136 -2.92 -3.26 1.81
N VAL A 137 -2.65 -2.07 2.30
CA VAL A 137 -3.65 -1.08 2.68
C VAL A 137 -3.24 0.28 2.15
N PHE A 138 -4.21 1.01 1.61
CA PHE A 138 -4.05 2.35 1.06
C PHE A 138 -4.98 3.28 1.84
N LEU A 139 -4.41 4.31 2.43
CA LEU A 139 -5.12 5.22 3.34
C LEU A 139 -5.07 6.64 2.77
N PRO A 140 -6.22 7.24 2.42
CA PRO A 140 -6.24 8.59 1.91
C PRO A 140 -5.95 9.59 3.03
N ILE A 141 -5.06 10.54 2.76
CA ILE A 141 -4.74 11.65 3.66
C ILE A 141 -4.78 12.92 2.85
N ARG A 142 -5.40 13.97 3.37
CA ARG A 142 -5.37 15.29 2.75
C ARG A 142 -4.07 16.00 3.05
N LEU A 143 -3.43 16.51 2.02
CA LEU A 143 -2.25 17.35 2.18
C LEU A 143 -2.64 18.71 2.82
N HIS A 144 -3.72 19.29 2.33
CA HIS A 144 -4.31 20.52 2.85
C HIS A 144 -5.78 20.60 2.45
N PRO A 145 -6.70 21.11 3.30
CA PRO A 145 -8.12 21.17 2.98
C PRO A 145 -8.49 21.89 1.67
N SER A 146 -7.68 22.88 1.27
CA SER A 146 -7.92 23.67 0.05
C SER A 146 -7.15 23.19 -1.18
N TRP A 147 -6.29 22.17 -1.06
CA TRP A 147 -5.49 21.68 -2.17
C TRP A 147 -6.11 20.43 -2.80
N SER A 148 -5.96 20.31 -4.11
CA SER A 148 -6.39 19.13 -4.87
C SER A 148 -5.48 17.91 -4.67
N LYS A 149 -4.32 18.10 -4.04
CA LYS A 149 -3.33 17.04 -3.85
C LYS A 149 -3.66 16.16 -2.67
N TRP A 150 -3.53 14.86 -2.90
CA TRP A 150 -3.74 13.81 -1.92
C TRP A 150 -2.43 13.10 -1.61
N LEU A 151 -2.32 12.66 -0.37
CA LEU A 151 -1.35 11.66 0.01
C LEU A 151 -2.05 10.33 0.22
N ILE A 152 -1.42 9.27 -0.24
CA ILE A 152 -1.83 7.91 0.07
C ILE A 152 -0.72 7.30 0.92
N PHE A 153 -1.05 7.10 2.19
CA PHE A 153 -0.18 6.40 3.11
C PHE A 153 -0.58 4.93 3.15
N GLY A 154 0.37 4.02 3.22
CA GLY A 154 0.01 2.62 3.24
C GLY A 154 1.07 1.70 3.81
N SER A 155 0.68 0.44 3.84
CA SER A 155 1.53 -0.67 4.20
C SER A 155 1.41 -1.76 3.14
N PHE A 156 2.52 -2.37 2.81
CA PHE A 156 2.57 -3.50 1.89
C PHE A 156 3.50 -4.57 2.47
N ASN A 157 3.00 -5.79 2.49
CA ASN A 157 3.76 -6.96 2.88
C ASN A 157 3.62 -8.02 1.80
N CYS A 158 4.73 -8.64 1.45
CA CYS A 158 4.79 -9.70 0.47
C CYS A 158 5.70 -10.81 0.96
N ARG A 159 5.31 -12.06 0.73
CA ARG A 159 6.17 -13.22 0.91
C ARG A 159 6.11 -14.12 -0.30
N THR A 160 7.24 -14.67 -0.66
CA THR A 160 7.36 -15.59 -1.79
C THR A 160 7.28 -17.03 -1.31
N VAL A 161 6.45 -17.83 -1.98
CA VAL A 161 6.34 -19.28 -1.77
C VAL A 161 6.57 -20.00 -3.09
N LEU A 162 7.05 -21.23 -3.05
CA LEU A 162 7.18 -22.04 -4.25
C LEU A 162 5.80 -22.49 -4.71
N ALA A 163 5.55 -22.46 -6.02
CA ALA A 163 4.28 -22.87 -6.60
C ALA A 163 3.93 -24.34 -6.31
N THR A 164 4.93 -25.17 -6.03
CA THR A 164 4.77 -26.59 -5.66
C THR A 164 4.23 -26.79 -4.25
N ASP A 165 4.40 -25.83 -3.35
CA ASP A 165 3.97 -25.95 -1.95
C ASP A 165 2.45 -25.78 -1.79
N GLN A 166 1.76 -25.31 -2.83
CA GLN A 166 0.30 -25.14 -2.82
C GLN A 166 -0.47 -26.40 -3.25
N ARG A 167 0.21 -27.43 -3.75
CA ARG A 167 -0.43 -28.66 -4.23
C ARG A 167 -0.48 -29.80 -3.19
N GLY A 168 -0.02 -29.54 -1.98
CA GLY A 168 0.13 -30.53 -0.91
C GLY A 168 -0.86 -30.36 0.24
N SER A 169 -2.15 -30.26 -0.04
CA SER A 169 -3.19 -30.42 1.01
C SER A 169 -4.49 -30.87 0.40
#